data_e18ce61bb0d1331e39567b0a70d841f4
#
_entry.id   e18ce61bb0d1331e39567b0a70d841f4
#
_cell.length_a   1.000
_cell.length_b   1.000
_cell.length_c   1.000
_cell.angle_alpha   90.00
_cell.angle_beta   90.00
_cell.angle_gamma   90.00
#
_symmetry.space_group_name_H-M   'P 1'
#
loop_
_entity.id
_entity.type
_entity.pdbx_description
1 polymer ?
#
loop_
_entity_poly.entity_id
_entity_poly.type
_entity_poly.pdbx_seq_one_letter_code
_entity_poly.pdbx_strand_id
1 'polypeptide(L)'
;MSLRGHHNSTNVLVETASFLVVRLGVSYVALPADGVRGVLTREEAGNEQAVTAAGTIYQPVDLAQRLSVVADLSGLEMRTVLYSNGHSYGAIRVEQVVALTDVERKDCLPLPPQFQCDERNWFGGMMLYQDQLVLLVNPSWVLGELAEVVLASVGQAEQMVAATPAAVGESC
;
A
#
# COMPACT_ATOMS: atom_id res chain seq x y z
N MET A 1 52.57 -26.92 14.37
CA MET A 1 52.16 -25.54 14.00
C MET A 1 50.74 -25.65 13.45
N SER A 2 49.77 -25.17 14.23
CA SER A 2 48.35 -25.29 13.89
C SER A 2 47.89 -23.95 13.37
N LEU A 3 47.56 -23.88 12.07
CA LEU A 3 46.92 -22.72 11.41
C LEU A 3 45.44 -22.73 11.75
N ARG A 4 45.01 -21.94 12.75
CA ARG A 4 43.61 -21.63 12.96
C ARG A 4 43.16 -20.65 11.88
N GLY A 5 42.43 -21.17 10.90
CA GLY A 5 41.69 -20.33 9.96
C GLY A 5 40.61 -19.58 10.70
N HIS A 6 40.74 -18.26 10.78
CA HIS A 6 39.64 -17.39 11.16
C HIS A 6 38.64 -17.34 9.99
N HIS A 7 37.56 -18.07 10.13
CA HIS A 7 36.38 -17.85 9.32
C HIS A 7 35.77 -16.52 9.78
N ASN A 8 36.10 -15.44 9.08
CA ASN A 8 35.30 -14.23 9.13
C ASN A 8 33.97 -14.53 8.44
N SER A 9 32.99 -14.98 9.23
CA SER A 9 31.60 -14.94 8.80
C SER A 9 31.20 -13.49 8.75
N THR A 10 31.32 -12.87 7.59
CA THR A 10 30.70 -11.59 7.30
C THR A 10 29.18 -11.85 7.34
N ASN A 11 28.55 -11.56 8.48
CA ASN A 11 27.10 -11.51 8.58
C ASN A 11 26.65 -10.35 7.67
N VAL A 12 26.35 -10.67 6.42
CA VAL A 12 25.66 -9.76 5.53
C VAL A 12 24.25 -9.62 6.12
N LEU A 13 23.97 -8.50 6.76
CA LEU A 13 22.63 -8.17 7.21
C LEU A 13 21.74 -8.07 5.95
N VAL A 14 20.97 -9.10 5.71
CA VAL A 14 20.00 -9.10 4.63
C VAL A 14 18.85 -8.19 5.05
N GLU A 15 18.70 -7.09 4.34
CA GLU A 15 17.62 -6.14 4.58
C GLU A 15 16.31 -6.72 4.04
N THR A 16 15.40 -7.07 4.94
CA THR A 16 14.07 -7.60 4.60
C THR A 16 12.99 -6.57 4.89
N ALA A 17 11.92 -6.64 4.12
CA ALA A 17 10.68 -5.90 4.36
C ALA A 17 9.51 -6.89 4.44
N SER A 18 8.62 -6.67 5.38
CA SER A 18 7.43 -7.51 5.57
C SER A 18 6.21 -6.89 4.91
N PHE A 19 5.42 -7.70 4.21
CA PHE A 19 4.23 -7.28 3.49
C PHE A 19 3.03 -8.17 3.79
N LEU A 20 1.87 -7.55 3.94
CA LEU A 20 0.58 -8.23 3.96
C LEU A 20 0.06 -8.32 2.52
N VAL A 21 0.06 -9.53 1.98
CA VAL A 21 -0.47 -9.81 0.63
C VAL A 21 -1.98 -10.01 0.72
N VAL A 22 -2.72 -9.27 -0.10
CA VAL A 22 -4.18 -9.34 -0.19
C VAL A 22 -4.62 -9.55 -1.62
N ARG A 23 -5.77 -10.17 -1.80
CA ARG A 23 -6.41 -10.39 -3.09
C ARG A 23 -7.61 -9.45 -3.26
N LEU A 24 -7.73 -8.91 -4.47
CA LEU A 24 -8.85 -8.12 -4.95
C LEU A 24 -9.25 -8.63 -6.35
N GLY A 25 -10.26 -9.48 -6.42
CA GLY A 25 -10.64 -10.17 -7.65
C GLY A 25 -9.52 -11.05 -8.19
N VAL A 26 -9.02 -10.71 -9.36
CA VAL A 26 -7.89 -11.43 -10.01
C VAL A 26 -6.52 -10.82 -9.67
N SER A 27 -6.49 -9.70 -8.96
CA SER A 27 -5.28 -8.93 -8.67
C SER A 27 -4.76 -9.22 -7.27
N TYR A 28 -3.44 -9.26 -7.14
CA TYR A 28 -2.75 -9.33 -5.86
C TYR A 28 -2.03 -8.01 -5.59
N VAL A 29 -2.23 -7.47 -4.42
CA VAL A 29 -1.54 -6.27 -3.95
C VAL A 29 -0.99 -6.51 -2.55
N ALA A 30 -0.01 -5.74 -2.14
CA ALA A 30 0.59 -5.88 -0.83
C ALA A 30 0.70 -4.53 -0.12
N LEU A 31 0.44 -4.56 1.18
CA LEU A 31 0.60 -3.43 2.09
C LEU A 31 1.84 -3.67 2.95
N PRO A 32 2.69 -2.66 3.18
CA PRO A 32 3.75 -2.75 4.18
C PRO A 32 3.19 -3.18 5.53
N ALA A 33 3.77 -4.23 6.13
CA ALA A 33 3.22 -4.86 7.33
C ALA A 33 3.37 -4.01 8.59
N ASP A 34 4.33 -3.10 8.61
CA ASP A 34 4.59 -2.19 9.73
C ASP A 34 3.41 -1.26 10.05
N GLY A 35 2.56 -0.97 9.06
CA GLY A 35 1.33 -0.20 9.23
C GLY A 35 0.12 -1.01 9.67
N VAL A 36 0.16 -2.34 9.61
CA VAL A 36 -0.97 -3.21 9.98
C VAL A 36 -1.16 -3.21 11.49
N ARG A 37 -2.36 -2.85 11.94
CA ARG A 37 -2.76 -2.80 13.36
C ARG A 37 -3.67 -3.96 13.77
N GLY A 38 -4.33 -4.58 12.79
CA GLY A 38 -5.19 -5.73 12.99
C GLY A 38 -5.87 -6.15 11.69
N VAL A 39 -6.40 -7.35 11.70
CA VAL A 39 -7.22 -7.89 10.61
C VAL A 39 -8.49 -8.41 11.23
N LEU A 40 -9.62 -7.88 10.79
CA LEU A 40 -10.94 -8.20 11.30
C LEU A 40 -11.72 -9.03 10.29
N THR A 41 -12.50 -9.97 10.79
CA THR A 41 -13.55 -10.63 10.01
C THR A 41 -14.68 -9.64 9.72
N ARG A 42 -15.57 -10.01 8.82
CA ARG A 42 -16.76 -9.21 8.51
C ARG A 42 -17.63 -8.96 9.74
N GLU A 43 -17.77 -9.96 10.61
CA GLU A 43 -18.57 -9.86 11.82
C GLU A 43 -17.96 -8.92 12.84
N GLU A 44 -16.63 -8.98 13.02
CA GLU A 44 -15.90 -8.10 13.93
C GLU A 44 -15.85 -6.65 13.46
N ALA A 45 -15.75 -6.44 12.15
CA ALA A 45 -15.75 -5.08 11.57
C ALA A 45 -17.14 -4.43 11.59
N GLY A 46 -18.20 -5.25 11.67
CA GLY A 46 -19.57 -4.77 11.61
C GLY A 46 -19.98 -4.21 10.24
N ASN A 47 -21.17 -3.63 10.19
CA ASN A 47 -21.70 -2.99 8.98
C ASN A 47 -21.47 -1.46 8.97
N GLU A 48 -20.78 -0.94 9.95
CA GLU A 48 -20.52 0.50 10.07
C GLU A 48 -19.50 0.96 9.04
N GLN A 49 -19.62 2.22 8.63
CA GLN A 49 -18.69 2.80 7.68
C GLN A 49 -17.30 3.02 8.29
N ALA A 50 -17.21 3.31 9.59
CA ALA A 50 -15.96 3.46 10.32
C ALA A 50 -15.83 2.36 11.38
N VAL A 51 -14.60 1.91 11.62
CA VAL A 51 -14.29 0.90 12.64
C VAL A 51 -13.60 1.57 13.82
N THR A 52 -14.10 1.33 15.04
CA THR A 52 -13.44 1.77 16.27
C THR A 52 -12.74 0.58 16.93
N ALA A 53 -11.44 0.69 17.09
CA ALA A 53 -10.63 -0.31 17.76
C ALA A 53 -9.65 0.35 18.74
N ALA A 54 -9.61 -0.15 19.99
CA ALA A 54 -8.74 0.37 21.05
C ALA A 54 -8.79 1.92 21.22
N GLY A 55 -9.99 2.51 21.07
CA GLY A 55 -10.19 3.96 21.18
C GLY A 55 -9.80 4.78 19.94
N THR A 56 -9.34 4.13 18.86
CA THR A 56 -8.97 4.79 17.60
C THR A 56 -10.06 4.53 16.56
N ILE A 57 -10.43 5.58 15.83
CA ILE A 57 -11.39 5.51 14.72
C ILE A 57 -10.63 5.34 13.42
N TYR A 58 -10.91 4.25 12.71
CA TYR A 58 -10.37 3.94 11.39
C TYR A 58 -11.40 4.30 10.32
N GLN A 59 -11.02 5.18 9.41
CA GLN A 59 -11.89 5.60 8.31
C GLN A 59 -12.04 4.48 7.27
N PRO A 60 -13.23 4.31 6.68
CA PRO A 60 -13.44 3.25 5.71
C PRO A 60 -12.65 3.52 4.42
N VAL A 61 -11.95 2.51 3.93
CA VAL A 61 -11.22 2.56 2.66
C VAL A 61 -11.64 1.37 1.81
N ASP A 62 -12.22 1.65 0.65
CA ASP A 62 -12.51 0.66 -0.37
C ASP A 62 -11.34 0.63 -1.37
N LEU A 63 -10.40 -0.28 -1.15
CA LEU A 63 -9.20 -0.39 -1.97
C LEU A 63 -9.53 -0.86 -3.39
N ALA A 64 -10.53 -1.74 -3.55
CA ALA A 64 -10.95 -2.20 -4.86
C ALA A 64 -11.52 -1.06 -5.71
N GLN A 65 -12.36 -0.21 -5.12
CA GLN A 65 -12.88 0.98 -5.78
C GLN A 65 -11.76 1.95 -6.15
N ARG A 66 -10.81 2.20 -5.25
CA ARG A 66 -9.67 3.09 -5.52
C ARG A 66 -8.79 2.60 -6.66
N LEU A 67 -8.58 1.29 -6.78
CA LEU A 67 -7.80 0.66 -7.85
C LEU A 67 -8.63 0.41 -9.11
N SER A 68 -9.93 0.70 -9.09
CA SER A 68 -10.87 0.40 -10.19
C SER A 68 -10.86 -1.08 -10.59
N VAL A 69 -10.72 -1.98 -9.60
CA VAL A 69 -10.77 -3.43 -9.80
C VAL A 69 -12.08 -3.99 -9.27
N VAL A 70 -12.56 -5.05 -9.92
CA VAL A 70 -13.75 -5.77 -9.47
C VAL A 70 -13.34 -6.79 -8.39
N ALA A 71 -13.93 -6.68 -7.21
CA ALA A 71 -13.67 -7.57 -6.08
C ALA A 71 -14.99 -7.96 -5.38
N ASP A 72 -15.09 -9.19 -4.90
CA ASP A 72 -16.23 -9.63 -4.10
C ASP A 72 -16.00 -9.35 -2.62
N LEU A 73 -16.50 -8.22 -2.16
CA LEU A 73 -16.44 -7.83 -0.75
C LEU A 73 -17.64 -8.37 0.07
N SER A 74 -18.47 -9.23 -0.52
CA SER A 74 -19.59 -9.88 0.17
C SER A 74 -19.27 -11.30 0.65
N GLY A 75 -18.19 -11.89 0.16
CA GLY A 75 -17.76 -13.26 0.47
C GLY A 75 -17.32 -13.46 1.92
N LEU A 76 -17.27 -14.73 2.35
CA LEU A 76 -16.84 -15.12 3.70
C LEU A 76 -15.35 -14.85 3.96
N GLU A 77 -14.55 -14.79 2.92
CA GLU A 77 -13.11 -14.52 2.99
C GLU A 77 -12.77 -13.03 3.16
N MET A 78 -13.77 -12.15 3.00
CA MET A 78 -13.60 -10.71 3.15
C MET A 78 -13.03 -10.36 4.53
N ARG A 79 -12.05 -9.50 4.53
CA ARG A 79 -11.40 -8.99 5.74
C ARG A 79 -11.33 -7.48 5.72
N THR A 80 -11.27 -6.90 6.90
CA THR A 80 -10.99 -5.48 7.09
C THR A 80 -9.63 -5.35 7.76
N VAL A 81 -8.68 -4.75 7.05
CA VAL A 81 -7.33 -4.49 7.56
C VAL A 81 -7.32 -3.13 8.22
N LEU A 82 -7.06 -3.10 9.52
CA LEU A 82 -6.82 -1.86 10.25
C LEU A 82 -5.39 -1.41 9.98
N TYR A 83 -5.24 -0.25 9.37
CA TYR A 83 -3.96 0.24 8.88
C TYR A 83 -3.68 1.66 9.37
N SER A 84 -2.41 1.94 9.68
CA SER A 84 -1.95 3.28 10.02
C SER A 84 -0.53 3.52 9.51
N ASN A 85 -0.28 4.69 8.96
CA ASN A 85 1.05 5.17 8.61
C ASN A 85 1.67 6.09 9.68
N GLY A 86 1.05 6.15 10.88
CA GLY A 86 1.46 7.00 11.99
C GLY A 86 0.71 8.33 12.06
N HIS A 87 0.05 8.75 10.98
CA HIS A 87 -0.71 10.01 10.90
C HIS A 87 -2.20 9.76 10.65
N SER A 88 -2.50 8.85 9.76
CA SER A 88 -3.86 8.50 9.35
C SER A 88 -4.18 7.05 9.69
N TYR A 89 -5.47 6.77 9.87
CA TYR A 89 -6.00 5.47 10.26
C TYR A 89 -7.09 5.04 9.28
N GLY A 90 -6.90 3.92 8.61
CA GLY A 90 -7.82 3.38 7.62
C GLY A 90 -8.27 1.95 7.92
N ALA A 91 -9.56 1.69 7.72
CA ALA A 91 -10.16 0.36 7.71
C ALA A 91 -10.30 -0.08 6.26
N ILE A 92 -9.29 -0.82 5.77
CA ILE A 92 -9.16 -1.21 4.36
C ILE A 92 -9.90 -2.53 4.13
N ARG A 93 -10.96 -2.51 3.33
CA ARG A 93 -11.69 -3.72 2.95
C ARG A 93 -11.00 -4.41 1.78
N VAL A 94 -10.74 -5.71 1.94
CA VAL A 94 -10.12 -6.58 0.95
C VAL A 94 -10.93 -7.87 0.79
N GLU A 95 -10.89 -8.47 -0.40
CA GLU A 95 -11.62 -9.71 -0.66
C GLU A 95 -11.06 -10.87 0.15
N GLN A 96 -9.73 -10.94 0.27
CA GLN A 96 -9.05 -11.97 1.05
C GLN A 96 -7.68 -11.48 1.50
N VAL A 97 -7.29 -11.81 2.72
CA VAL A 97 -5.90 -11.75 3.17
C VAL A 97 -5.24 -13.09 2.84
N VAL A 98 -4.19 -13.04 2.01
CA VAL A 98 -3.52 -14.23 1.49
C VAL A 98 -2.38 -14.69 2.38
N ALA A 99 -1.47 -13.76 2.72
CA ALA A 99 -0.29 -14.06 3.53
C ALA A 99 0.33 -12.82 4.14
N LEU A 100 1.09 -13.04 5.20
CA LEU A 100 2.14 -12.13 5.66
C LEU A 100 3.48 -12.73 5.22
N THR A 101 4.28 -12.00 4.46
CA THR A 101 5.52 -12.50 3.89
C THR A 101 6.67 -11.52 4.07
N ASP A 102 7.86 -12.05 4.30
CA ASP A 102 9.10 -11.30 4.32
C ASP A 102 9.79 -11.41 2.96
N VAL A 103 10.21 -10.27 2.42
CA VAL A 103 10.85 -10.18 1.11
C VAL A 103 12.17 -9.44 1.27
N GLU A 104 13.24 -9.95 0.67
CA GLU A 104 14.50 -9.22 0.63
C GLU A 104 14.32 -7.95 -0.22
N ARG A 105 14.87 -6.84 0.21
CA ARG A 105 14.73 -5.55 -0.51
C ARG A 105 15.18 -5.62 -1.96
N LYS A 106 16.17 -6.46 -2.26
CA LYS A 106 16.65 -6.68 -3.63
C LYS A 106 15.59 -7.31 -4.56
N ASP A 107 14.62 -8.04 -3.99
CA ASP A 107 13.53 -8.70 -4.71
C ASP A 107 12.28 -7.80 -4.84
N CYS A 108 12.31 -6.63 -4.21
CA CYS A 108 11.34 -5.56 -4.46
C CYS A 108 11.80 -4.76 -5.67
N LEU A 109 11.07 -4.90 -6.77
CA LEU A 109 11.41 -4.28 -8.06
C LEU A 109 10.73 -2.93 -8.23
N PRO A 110 11.36 -1.98 -8.92
CA PRO A 110 10.72 -0.71 -9.27
C PRO A 110 9.57 -0.95 -10.27
N LEU A 111 8.63 0.00 -10.32
CA LEU A 111 7.57 -0.04 -11.31
C LEU A 111 8.13 0.09 -12.74
N PRO A 112 7.64 -0.71 -13.69
CA PRO A 112 8.05 -0.60 -15.08
C PRO A 112 7.65 0.75 -15.70
N PRO A 113 8.27 1.17 -16.83
CA PRO A 113 8.02 2.47 -17.46
C PRO A 113 6.58 2.68 -17.95
N GLN A 114 5.83 1.59 -18.21
CA GLN A 114 4.45 1.65 -18.71
C GLN A 114 3.45 2.16 -17.66
N PHE A 115 3.80 2.17 -16.37
CA PHE A 115 2.99 2.81 -15.35
C PHE A 115 2.99 4.33 -15.55
N GLN A 116 1.81 4.92 -15.60
CA GLN A 116 1.63 6.36 -15.79
C GLN A 116 1.91 7.13 -14.49
N CYS A 117 1.99 8.45 -14.59
CA CYS A 117 2.36 9.32 -13.47
C CYS A 117 1.51 9.11 -12.22
N ASP A 118 0.20 9.03 -12.40
CA ASP A 118 -0.74 8.85 -11.29
C ASP A 118 -0.57 7.48 -10.64
N GLU A 119 -0.43 6.43 -11.45
CA GLU A 119 -0.24 5.06 -10.97
C GLU A 119 1.06 4.89 -10.18
N ARG A 120 2.09 5.69 -10.50
CA ARG A 120 3.35 5.71 -9.74
C ARG A 120 3.20 6.27 -8.33
N ASN A 121 2.14 7.03 -8.08
CA ASN A 121 1.78 7.48 -6.74
C ASN A 121 1.00 6.40 -5.96
N TRP A 122 0.32 5.50 -6.67
CA TRP A 122 -0.47 4.43 -6.06
C TRP A 122 0.41 3.28 -5.55
N PHE A 123 1.52 3.02 -6.25
CA PHE A 123 2.39 1.88 -5.97
C PHE A 123 3.84 2.32 -5.75
N GLY A 124 4.47 1.71 -4.75
CA GLY A 124 5.89 1.90 -4.46
C GLY A 124 6.82 0.96 -5.22
N GLY A 125 6.28 -0.05 -5.88
CA GLY A 125 7.04 -1.08 -6.58
C GLY A 125 6.22 -2.34 -6.79
N MET A 126 6.91 -3.43 -7.08
CA MET A 126 6.31 -4.75 -7.27
C MET A 126 7.21 -5.86 -6.73
N MET A 127 6.63 -7.02 -6.48
CA MET A 127 7.35 -8.23 -6.10
C MET A 127 6.70 -9.46 -6.71
N LEU A 128 7.37 -10.61 -6.65
CA LEU A 128 6.79 -11.91 -6.96
C LEU A 128 6.41 -12.64 -5.66
N TYR A 129 5.21 -13.17 -5.62
CA TYR A 129 4.73 -14.04 -4.56
C TYR A 129 4.06 -15.26 -5.18
N GLN A 130 4.63 -16.46 -4.97
CA GLN A 130 4.14 -17.71 -5.56
C GLN A 130 3.88 -17.62 -7.08
N ASP A 131 4.86 -17.08 -7.81
CA ASP A 131 4.80 -16.83 -9.25
C ASP A 131 3.70 -15.82 -9.70
N GLN A 132 3.07 -15.15 -8.75
CA GLN A 132 2.13 -14.05 -9.02
C GLN A 132 2.82 -12.70 -8.87
N LEU A 133 2.55 -11.80 -9.80
CA LEU A 133 2.97 -10.41 -9.68
C LEU A 133 2.11 -9.70 -8.65
N VAL A 134 2.74 -9.10 -7.66
CA VAL A 134 2.10 -8.36 -6.58
C VAL A 134 2.58 -6.91 -6.62
N LEU A 135 1.64 -5.98 -6.67
CA LEU A 135 1.94 -4.55 -6.62
C LEU A 135 1.99 -4.06 -5.17
N LEU A 136 3.05 -3.34 -4.83
CA LEU A 136 3.25 -2.78 -3.48
C LEU A 136 2.52 -1.45 -3.38
N VAL A 137 1.43 -1.44 -2.64
CA VAL A 137 0.56 -0.25 -2.50
C VAL A 137 1.22 0.81 -1.64
N ASN A 138 1.14 2.07 -2.05
CA ASN A 138 1.60 3.20 -1.27
C ASN A 138 0.59 3.53 -0.16
N PRO A 139 0.96 3.39 1.13
CA PRO A 139 0.06 3.64 2.24
C PRO A 139 -0.51 5.06 2.30
N SER A 140 0.30 6.07 1.99
CA SER A 140 -0.14 7.46 1.98
C SER A 140 -1.24 7.71 0.96
N TRP A 141 -1.13 7.10 -0.22
CA TRP A 141 -2.19 7.16 -1.21
C TRP A 141 -3.46 6.41 -0.77
N VAL A 142 -3.31 5.21 -0.21
CA VAL A 142 -4.46 4.41 0.29
C VAL A 142 -5.24 5.18 1.36
N LEU A 143 -4.54 5.84 2.28
CA LEU A 143 -5.15 6.60 3.37
C LEU A 143 -5.64 8.00 2.95
N GLY A 144 -5.47 8.39 1.68
CA GLY A 144 -6.00 9.62 1.12
C GLY A 144 -5.12 10.86 1.29
N GLU A 145 -3.95 10.74 1.91
CA GLU A 145 -3.05 11.88 2.17
C GLU A 145 -2.57 12.57 0.89
N LEU A 146 -2.29 11.80 -0.16
CA LEU A 146 -1.86 12.36 -1.45
C LEU A 146 -2.97 13.12 -2.17
N ALA A 147 -4.24 12.79 -1.93
CA ALA A 147 -5.36 13.52 -2.50
C ALA A 147 -5.50 14.93 -1.92
N GLU A 148 -5.24 15.09 -0.62
CA GLU A 148 -5.26 16.42 0.02
C GLU A 148 -4.11 17.31 -0.49
N VAL A 149 -2.93 16.75 -0.69
CA VAL A 149 -1.78 17.48 -1.24
C VAL A 149 -2.05 17.96 -2.67
N VAL A 150 -2.68 17.11 -3.50
CA VAL A 150 -3.05 17.48 -4.88
C VAL A 150 -4.10 18.57 -4.89
N LEU A 151 -5.14 18.49 -4.04
CA LEU A 151 -6.17 19.52 -3.93
C LEU A 151 -5.62 20.85 -3.41
N ALA A 152 -4.71 20.83 -2.42
CA ALA A 152 -4.06 22.02 -1.91
C ALA A 152 -3.15 22.68 -2.96
N SER A 153 -2.43 21.89 -3.76
CA SER A 153 -1.59 22.41 -4.83
C SER A 153 -2.38 22.95 -6.02
N VAL A 154 -3.52 22.34 -6.36
CA VAL A 154 -4.45 22.86 -7.37
C VAL A 154 -5.09 24.17 -6.93
N GLY A 155 -5.50 24.29 -5.67
CA GLY A 155 -6.03 25.53 -5.12
C GLY A 155 -5.03 26.69 -5.13
N GLN A 156 -3.76 26.42 -4.92
CA GLN A 156 -2.69 27.44 -5.03
C GLN A 156 -2.35 27.77 -6.49
N ALA A 157 -2.44 26.80 -7.40
CA ALA A 157 -2.21 27.03 -8.83
C ALA A 157 -3.32 27.88 -9.47
N GLU A 158 -4.58 27.72 -9.07
CA GLU A 158 -5.69 28.56 -9.54
C GLU A 158 -5.54 30.03 -9.13
N GLN A 159 -4.96 30.33 -7.98
CA GLN A 159 -4.67 31.71 -7.57
C GLN A 159 -3.50 32.33 -8.34
N MET A 160 -2.57 31.54 -8.90
CA MET A 160 -1.45 32.04 -9.68
C MET A 160 -1.75 32.13 -11.19
N VAL A 161 -2.72 31.37 -11.71
CA VAL A 161 -3.06 31.31 -13.15
C VAL A 161 -3.83 32.56 -13.63
N ALA A 162 -4.34 33.39 -12.74
CA ALA A 162 -4.92 34.68 -13.11
C ALA A 162 -3.91 35.69 -13.70
N ALA A 163 -2.61 35.39 -13.74
CA ALA A 163 -1.54 36.31 -14.14
C ALA A 163 -0.72 35.92 -15.38
N THR A 164 -0.74 34.65 -15.89
CA THR A 164 0.04 34.26 -17.07
C THR A 164 -0.52 33.00 -17.75
N PRO A 165 -0.70 32.97 -19.10
CA PRO A 165 -0.97 31.75 -19.83
C PRO A 165 0.31 30.92 -19.87
N ALA A 166 0.42 29.92 -18.98
CA ALA A 166 1.54 29.01 -18.98
C ALA A 166 1.34 27.93 -20.04
N ALA A 167 2.37 27.68 -20.85
CA ALA A 167 2.44 26.51 -21.68
C ALA A 167 2.45 25.26 -20.81
N VAL A 168 1.54 24.33 -21.07
CA VAL A 168 1.44 23.05 -20.39
C VAL A 168 2.62 22.20 -20.84
N GLY A 169 3.63 22.06 -19.97
CA GLY A 169 4.64 21.03 -20.08
C GLY A 169 4.19 19.83 -19.26
N GLU A 170 3.66 18.80 -19.89
CA GLU A 170 3.50 17.51 -19.26
C GLU A 170 4.87 16.87 -19.05
N SER A 171 5.38 16.92 -17.85
CA SER A 171 6.49 16.05 -17.43
C SER A 171 6.07 15.28 -16.19
N CYS A 172 6.06 13.99 -16.32
CA CYS A 172 6.12 13.10 -15.19
C CYS A 172 7.49 13.10 -14.52
#